data_4ac4c22f4865c20103bb185927073008
#
_entry.id   4ac4c22f4865c20103bb185927073008
#
_cell.length_a   1.000
_cell.length_b   1.000
_cell.length_c   1.000
_cell.angle_alpha   90.00
_cell.angle_beta   90.00
_cell.angle_gamma   90.00
#
_symmetry.space_group_name_H-M   'P 1'
#
loop_
_entity.id
_entity.type
_entity.pdbx_description
1 polymer ?
#
loop_
_entity_poly.entity_id
_entity_poly.type
_entity_poly.pdbx_seq_one_letter_code
_entity_poly.pdbx_strand_id
1 'polypeptide(L)'
;MKKVFRKFILATIPFLVVACGEKPKDDPKPETPTEEKPNDNSGENKETHTHKWKDTWEYNSTNHWKSCESCSEKDGNAAHDFGDWEVTNLGTKFNNARYNLNNAKTRACKVCDYEEMDKSVSVLPEIRFIFDPNDANADFATKARSDDTKRPNVTGKISITNAGDKNMDATDAEVKVRGNQTAGFDKKGLQIKFNKKQSMLGLNGGKKFKKWVLLADAKDTTVSRTALGLTMCKGVIGEDSKVWSSDFTPVSVYLNDQYWGMYMLAEQKEVKDGRIKLEEPEDADENPIMTTDIGYCFEMDYYAKNEPAKGADGDPTFSIDYKNQFNSNSYNIESCLANSSLGVVNTYTMNSTINDSTAGDNQATNENNSNQVKFIKNRLEALFSVLANASKNNVAKDINDSNQVVNTSLTVKQTIEKNFDLNAWAEGFIINAVCLPPDVGYSSFYMSFDNTPNGDKKLRYDNPWDFDSNFGNRRGFIEKPDQVSQSGGGWGAPQTYDPYFMDRTANMWLQLLGKMDFFMNDYVKPKWNAARENKTFEGMLDMLDVYYTYFDGEYSRNFAKWPTTQASDQNVANYFNGDGVNSGELRKPFVDVNDRKEAQQETITWLTKRVNYLEGRWGNNRPAIGKK
;
A
#
# COMPACT_ATOMS: atom_id res chain seq x y z
N MET A 1 27.37 -36.73 -17.84
CA MET A 1 28.17 -37.62 -16.97
C MET A 1 28.45 -36.92 -15.66
N LYS A 2 28.17 -37.65 -14.56
CA LYS A 2 28.49 -37.38 -13.15
C LYS A 2 27.87 -36.13 -12.48
N LYS A 3 26.73 -36.41 -11.82
CA LYS A 3 26.15 -35.65 -10.71
C LYS A 3 27.12 -35.68 -9.51
N VAL A 4 27.36 -34.54 -8.89
CA VAL A 4 27.98 -34.45 -7.56
C VAL A 4 26.95 -33.90 -6.59
N PHE A 5 26.42 -34.79 -5.77
CA PHE A 5 25.62 -34.46 -4.58
C PHE A 5 26.57 -33.99 -3.47
N ARG A 6 26.38 -32.81 -2.95
CA ARG A 6 26.95 -32.41 -1.66
C ARG A 6 25.88 -32.54 -0.57
N LYS A 7 26.08 -33.53 0.28
CA LYS A 7 25.36 -33.73 1.53
C LYS A 7 25.79 -32.65 2.54
N PHE A 8 24.86 -31.90 3.07
CA PHE A 8 25.08 -31.13 4.30
C PHE A 8 24.77 -32.02 5.50
N ILE A 9 25.78 -32.17 6.37
CA ILE A 9 25.68 -32.87 7.65
C ILE A 9 25.11 -31.91 8.67
N LEU A 10 23.92 -32.22 9.22
CA LEU A 10 23.39 -31.57 10.42
C LEU A 10 24.16 -32.10 11.63
N ALA A 11 24.83 -31.22 12.34
CA ALA A 11 25.35 -31.49 13.67
C ALA A 11 24.26 -31.18 14.71
N THR A 12 23.74 -32.22 15.32
CA THR A 12 22.84 -32.11 16.48
C THR A 12 23.67 -31.93 17.75
N ILE A 13 23.42 -30.84 18.48
CA ILE A 13 23.94 -30.65 19.82
C ILE A 13 22.83 -31.09 20.80
N PRO A 14 23.10 -31.99 21.74
CA PRO A 14 22.12 -32.40 22.72
C PRO A 14 22.06 -31.38 23.85
N PHE A 15 20.88 -30.83 24.12
CA PHE A 15 20.60 -30.10 25.35
C PHE A 15 20.35 -31.07 26.49
N LEU A 16 21.14 -30.92 27.53
CA LEU A 16 20.98 -31.61 28.81
C LEU A 16 19.85 -30.97 29.58
N VAL A 17 18.74 -31.68 29.77
CA VAL A 17 17.65 -31.29 30.67
C VAL A 17 17.96 -31.82 32.05
N VAL A 18 18.22 -30.95 33.01
CA VAL A 18 18.27 -31.32 34.44
C VAL A 18 16.85 -31.23 34.97
N ALA A 19 16.27 -32.38 35.26
CA ALA A 19 15.00 -32.48 35.94
C ALA A 19 15.23 -32.44 37.45
N CYS A 20 14.68 -31.43 38.14
CA CYS A 20 14.44 -31.49 39.57
C CYS A 20 12.98 -31.88 39.77
N GLY A 21 12.78 -33.08 40.30
CA GLY A 21 11.49 -33.59 40.66
C GLY A 21 11.08 -33.14 42.06
N GLU A 22 9.84 -32.70 42.21
CA GLU A 22 9.13 -32.74 43.50
C GLU A 22 7.82 -33.49 43.31
N LYS A 23 7.52 -34.32 44.33
CA LYS A 23 6.37 -35.25 44.39
C LYS A 23 5.08 -34.50 44.64
N PRO A 24 3.94 -34.98 44.15
CA PRO A 24 2.62 -34.44 44.48
C PRO A 24 2.19 -34.83 45.90
N LYS A 25 1.60 -33.86 46.59
CA LYS A 25 0.87 -34.07 47.84
C LYS A 25 -0.61 -34.22 47.55
N ASP A 26 -1.20 -35.16 48.27
CA ASP A 26 -2.59 -35.61 48.21
C ASP A 26 -3.62 -34.48 48.41
N ASP A 27 -4.72 -34.56 47.67
CA ASP A 27 -5.91 -33.74 47.79
C ASP A 27 -6.71 -34.11 49.08
N PRO A 28 -7.19 -33.12 49.84
CA PRO A 28 -8.21 -33.34 50.84
C PRO A 28 -9.63 -33.17 50.25
N LYS A 29 -10.46 -34.07 50.66
CA LYS A 29 -11.89 -34.26 50.42
C LYS A 29 -12.71 -33.01 50.76
N PRO A 30 -13.80 -32.67 50.04
CA PRO A 30 -14.61 -31.48 50.28
C PRO A 30 -15.45 -31.59 51.54
N GLU A 31 -15.33 -30.58 52.40
CA GLU A 31 -16.25 -30.39 53.53
C GLU A 31 -17.40 -29.45 53.12
N THR A 32 -18.57 -29.76 53.66
CA THR A 32 -19.85 -29.09 53.48
C THR A 32 -19.83 -27.66 54.03
N PRO A 33 -20.47 -26.66 53.38
CA PRO A 33 -20.46 -25.29 53.86
C PRO A 33 -21.43 -25.13 55.07
N THR A 34 -20.90 -24.68 56.18
CA THR A 34 -21.67 -24.10 57.27
C THR A 34 -22.00 -22.64 56.93
N GLU A 35 -23.27 -22.29 57.06
CA GLU A 35 -23.76 -20.91 56.97
C GLU A 35 -23.17 -20.02 58.07
N GLU A 36 -22.30 -19.08 57.67
CA GLU A 36 -22.01 -17.93 58.52
C GLU A 36 -22.69 -16.69 57.94
N LYS A 37 -23.47 -16.04 58.77
CA LYS A 37 -24.12 -14.77 58.50
C LYS A 37 -23.06 -13.69 58.25
N PRO A 38 -23.18 -12.83 57.23
CA PRO A 38 -22.29 -11.72 57.03
C PRO A 38 -22.52 -10.66 58.12
N ASN A 39 -21.45 -10.31 58.79
CA ASN A 39 -21.44 -9.19 59.68
C ASN A 39 -21.30 -7.93 58.82
N ASP A 40 -22.38 -7.17 58.75
CA ASP A 40 -22.49 -5.91 58.03
C ASP A 40 -21.79 -4.82 58.85
N ASN A 41 -20.57 -4.44 58.44
CA ASN A 41 -19.96 -3.18 58.83
C ASN A 41 -18.77 -2.84 57.89
N SER A 42 -19.04 -2.46 56.66
CA SER A 42 -18.19 -1.60 55.88
C SER A 42 -19.05 -0.47 55.29
N GLY A 43 -19.10 0.64 56.01
CA GLY A 43 -19.70 1.86 55.56
C GLY A 43 -18.92 2.44 54.39
N GLU A 44 -19.15 1.97 53.20
CA GLU A 44 -18.86 2.78 52.00
C GLU A 44 -19.91 3.85 51.92
N ASN A 45 -19.45 5.08 52.11
CA ASN A 45 -20.18 6.31 51.82
C ASN A 45 -20.45 6.31 50.31
N LYS A 46 -21.53 5.66 49.85
CA LYS A 46 -22.09 5.94 48.53
C LYS A 46 -22.59 7.37 48.56
N GLU A 47 -21.76 8.30 48.06
CA GLU A 47 -22.26 9.58 47.66
C GLU A 47 -23.37 9.35 46.64
N THR A 48 -24.62 9.45 47.09
CA THR A 48 -25.80 9.42 46.24
C THR A 48 -25.86 10.71 45.47
N HIS A 49 -25.19 10.76 44.32
CA HIS A 49 -25.38 11.89 43.40
C HIS A 49 -26.65 11.67 42.58
N THR A 50 -27.31 12.77 42.26
CA THR A 50 -28.42 12.74 41.30
C THR A 50 -27.81 12.59 39.91
N HIS A 51 -28.20 11.51 39.19
CA HIS A 51 -27.71 11.31 37.82
C HIS A 51 -28.14 12.45 36.91
N LYS A 52 -27.18 13.02 36.21
CA LYS A 52 -27.40 13.95 35.11
C LYS A 52 -27.06 13.21 33.82
N TRP A 53 -28.08 12.93 33.04
CA TRP A 53 -27.94 12.18 31.80
C TRP A 53 -27.51 13.09 30.66
N LYS A 54 -26.62 12.59 29.78
CA LYS A 54 -26.28 13.29 28.54
C LYS A 54 -27.50 13.48 27.68
N ASP A 55 -27.58 14.60 26.96
CA ASP A 55 -28.69 14.86 26.04
C ASP A 55 -28.67 13.94 24.81
N THR A 56 -27.48 13.49 24.40
CA THR A 56 -27.26 12.60 23.26
C THR A 56 -27.38 11.13 23.65
N TRP A 57 -28.00 10.35 22.77
CA TRP A 57 -27.99 8.91 22.87
C TRP A 57 -26.64 8.34 22.47
N GLU A 58 -26.13 7.43 23.26
CA GLU A 58 -25.02 6.55 22.92
C GLU A 58 -25.57 5.19 22.50
N TYR A 59 -24.84 4.46 21.66
CA TYR A 59 -25.29 3.18 21.15
C TYR A 59 -24.14 2.24 20.76
N ASN A 60 -24.48 0.97 20.63
CA ASN A 60 -23.67 -0.06 19.97
C ASN A 60 -24.55 -0.77 18.91
N SER A 61 -24.12 -1.88 18.38
CA SER A 61 -24.87 -2.62 17.36
C SER A 61 -26.18 -3.26 17.84
N THR A 62 -26.46 -3.28 19.13
CA THR A 62 -27.63 -3.96 19.72
C THR A 62 -28.53 -3.04 20.51
N ASN A 63 -27.94 -2.08 21.21
CA ASN A 63 -28.64 -1.26 22.19
C ASN A 63 -28.29 0.22 22.06
N HIS A 64 -29.16 1.07 22.58
CA HIS A 64 -28.93 2.49 22.83
C HIS A 64 -29.16 2.83 24.31
N TRP A 65 -28.51 3.89 24.78
CA TRP A 65 -28.62 4.39 26.16
C TRP A 65 -28.18 5.87 26.25
N LYS A 66 -28.49 6.49 27.39
CA LYS A 66 -27.88 7.77 27.79
C LYS A 66 -26.93 7.51 28.95
N SER A 67 -25.70 7.98 28.85
CA SER A 67 -24.72 7.84 29.94
C SER A 67 -24.86 9.00 30.94
N CYS A 68 -24.61 8.71 32.21
CA CYS A 68 -24.48 9.76 33.22
C CYS A 68 -23.20 10.58 32.94
N GLU A 69 -23.24 11.91 33.17
CA GLU A 69 -22.09 12.79 32.95
C GLU A 69 -20.95 12.54 33.98
N SER A 70 -21.26 11.96 35.12
CA SER A 70 -20.32 11.84 36.27
C SER A 70 -20.05 10.41 36.74
N CYS A 71 -20.75 9.41 36.21
CA CYS A 71 -20.52 8.00 36.56
C CYS A 71 -20.78 7.05 35.37
N SER A 72 -20.64 5.74 35.56
CA SER A 72 -20.81 4.74 34.51
C SER A 72 -22.25 4.26 34.30
N GLU A 73 -23.22 4.82 35.02
CA GLU A 73 -24.62 4.40 34.91
C GLU A 73 -25.24 4.84 33.56
N LYS A 74 -26.17 4.03 33.10
CA LYS A 74 -26.84 4.17 31.81
C LYS A 74 -28.35 4.22 32.02
N ASP A 75 -29.01 5.23 31.41
CA ASP A 75 -30.46 5.34 31.39
C ASP A 75 -31.01 4.95 30.02
N GLY A 76 -32.20 4.40 29.99
CA GLY A 76 -32.87 4.02 28.75
C GLY A 76 -32.13 2.93 27.95
N ASN A 77 -31.29 2.10 28.59
CA ASN A 77 -30.59 1.02 27.92
C ASN A 77 -31.59 -0.03 27.39
N ALA A 78 -31.85 0.04 26.09
CA ALA A 78 -32.82 -0.81 25.41
C ALA A 78 -32.30 -1.25 24.03
N ALA A 79 -32.87 -2.33 23.49
CA ALA A 79 -32.66 -2.71 22.12
C ALA A 79 -33.15 -1.61 21.15
N HIS A 80 -32.54 -1.56 19.96
CA HIS A 80 -32.98 -0.59 18.94
C HIS A 80 -34.44 -0.81 18.51
N ASP A 81 -35.23 0.24 18.50
CA ASP A 81 -36.54 0.28 17.86
C ASP A 81 -36.40 0.77 16.43
N PHE A 82 -36.31 -0.16 15.49
CA PHE A 82 -36.10 0.16 14.10
C PHE A 82 -37.38 0.60 13.38
N GLY A 83 -37.20 1.53 12.44
CA GLY A 83 -38.18 1.82 11.39
C GLY A 83 -38.21 0.74 10.31
N ASP A 84 -38.95 1.01 9.24
CA ASP A 84 -38.98 0.14 8.06
C ASP A 84 -37.66 0.18 7.30
N TRP A 85 -37.42 -0.87 6.53
CA TRP A 85 -36.28 -0.93 5.62
C TRP A 85 -36.47 0.05 4.46
N GLU A 86 -35.50 0.93 4.28
CA GLU A 86 -35.47 1.92 3.20
C GLU A 86 -34.27 1.69 2.27
N VAL A 87 -34.40 2.18 1.04
CA VAL A 87 -33.31 2.19 0.07
C VAL A 87 -32.54 3.50 0.21
N THR A 88 -31.30 3.42 0.68
CA THR A 88 -30.41 4.57 0.85
C THR A 88 -29.44 4.66 -0.31
N ASN A 89 -29.44 5.80 -1.00
CA ASN A 89 -28.48 6.08 -2.06
C ASN A 89 -27.13 6.50 -1.46
N LEU A 90 -26.18 5.57 -1.41
CA LEU A 90 -24.85 5.82 -0.84
C LEU A 90 -24.06 6.84 -1.65
N GLY A 91 -24.23 6.88 -2.97
CA GLY A 91 -23.56 7.84 -3.83
C GLY A 91 -23.97 9.28 -3.51
N THR A 92 -25.26 9.50 -3.17
CA THR A 92 -25.77 10.82 -2.75
C THR A 92 -25.37 11.14 -1.31
N LYS A 93 -25.49 10.15 -0.40
CA LYS A 93 -25.20 10.32 1.03
C LYS A 93 -23.74 10.76 1.28
N PHE A 94 -22.79 10.25 0.49
CA PHE A 94 -21.38 10.54 0.67
C PHE A 94 -20.82 11.58 -0.31
N ASN A 95 -21.65 12.15 -1.19
CA ASN A 95 -21.23 13.08 -2.24
C ASN A 95 -19.97 12.59 -2.97
N ASN A 96 -19.87 11.28 -3.20
CA ASN A 96 -18.64 10.68 -3.64
C ASN A 96 -18.85 9.88 -4.92
N ALA A 97 -18.71 10.55 -6.06
CA ALA A 97 -18.72 9.94 -7.39
C ALA A 97 -17.60 8.87 -7.58
N ARG A 98 -16.65 8.80 -6.64
CA ARG A 98 -15.46 7.93 -6.75
C ARG A 98 -15.75 6.46 -6.49
N TYR A 99 -16.79 6.10 -5.72
CA TYR A 99 -16.90 4.72 -5.23
C TYR A 99 -17.89 3.86 -6.00
N ASN A 100 -18.60 4.39 -6.98
CA ASN A 100 -19.61 3.63 -7.74
C ASN A 100 -20.49 2.73 -6.85
N LEU A 101 -20.85 3.23 -5.67
CA LEU A 101 -21.63 2.46 -4.72
C LEU A 101 -23.08 2.37 -5.17
N ASN A 102 -23.66 1.19 -5.00
CA ASN A 102 -25.07 0.97 -5.18
C ASN A 102 -25.85 1.43 -3.96
N ASN A 103 -27.17 1.42 -4.12
CA ASN A 103 -28.03 1.70 -3.00
C ASN A 103 -27.87 0.62 -1.94
N ALA A 104 -27.74 1.05 -0.69
CA ALA A 104 -27.88 0.17 0.46
C ALA A 104 -29.35 0.02 0.82
N LYS A 105 -29.69 -1.06 1.51
CA LYS A 105 -30.96 -1.21 2.18
C LYS A 105 -30.71 -1.05 3.67
N THR A 106 -31.24 0.03 4.24
CA THR A 106 -30.97 0.43 5.62
C THR A 106 -32.24 0.65 6.39
N ARG A 107 -32.16 0.62 7.72
CA ARG A 107 -33.23 1.05 8.63
C ARG A 107 -32.61 1.78 9.81
N ALA A 108 -33.21 2.90 10.16
CA ALA A 108 -32.77 3.74 11.26
C ALA A 108 -33.48 3.37 12.58
N CYS A 109 -32.77 3.47 13.68
CA CYS A 109 -33.42 3.44 15.01
C CYS A 109 -34.24 4.72 15.19
N LYS A 110 -35.45 4.59 15.72
CA LYS A 110 -36.37 5.72 16.00
C LYS A 110 -35.94 6.58 17.19
N VAL A 111 -34.98 6.08 17.99
CA VAL A 111 -34.59 6.69 19.27
C VAL A 111 -33.20 7.29 19.21
N CYS A 112 -32.26 6.68 18.48
CA CYS A 112 -30.88 7.13 18.38
C CYS A 112 -30.43 7.15 16.91
N ASP A 113 -29.20 7.62 16.65
CA ASP A 113 -28.68 7.76 15.30
C ASP A 113 -28.13 6.45 14.70
N TYR A 114 -28.39 5.31 15.34
CA TYR A 114 -27.94 4.02 14.81
C TYR A 114 -28.72 3.61 13.57
N GLU A 115 -27.99 3.28 12.52
CA GLU A 115 -28.52 2.78 11.26
C GLU A 115 -28.04 1.33 11.05
N GLU A 116 -28.97 0.41 10.82
CA GLU A 116 -28.67 -0.98 10.47
C GLU A 116 -28.75 -1.16 8.95
N MET A 117 -27.83 -1.93 8.39
CA MET A 117 -27.79 -2.24 6.98
C MET A 117 -28.12 -3.72 6.72
N ASP A 118 -28.89 -4.00 5.67
CA ASP A 118 -29.12 -5.35 5.16
C ASP A 118 -27.86 -5.88 4.48
N LYS A 119 -27.11 -6.71 5.19
CA LYS A 119 -25.82 -7.28 4.73
C LYS A 119 -25.97 -8.29 3.58
N SER A 120 -27.20 -8.70 3.26
CA SER A 120 -27.46 -9.60 2.13
C SER A 120 -27.44 -8.88 0.77
N VAL A 121 -27.59 -7.55 0.79
CA VAL A 121 -27.57 -6.70 -0.41
C VAL A 121 -26.13 -6.26 -0.72
N SER A 122 -25.66 -6.55 -1.94
CA SER A 122 -24.37 -6.07 -2.41
C SER A 122 -24.41 -4.59 -2.77
N VAL A 123 -23.53 -3.81 -2.16
CA VAL A 123 -23.38 -2.38 -2.46
C VAL A 123 -22.27 -2.10 -3.46
N LEU A 124 -21.53 -3.12 -3.91
CA LEU A 124 -20.44 -3.00 -4.86
C LEU A 124 -20.84 -3.43 -6.27
N PRO A 125 -20.29 -2.78 -7.31
CA PRO A 125 -20.32 -3.30 -8.66
C PRO A 125 -19.72 -4.70 -8.73
N GLU A 126 -20.21 -5.52 -9.64
CA GLU A 126 -19.75 -6.88 -9.83
C GLU A 126 -19.01 -7.02 -11.17
N ILE A 127 -17.78 -7.52 -11.11
CA ILE A 127 -17.00 -7.91 -12.28
C ILE A 127 -17.07 -9.42 -12.41
N ARG A 128 -17.62 -9.91 -13.53
CA ARG A 128 -17.80 -11.32 -13.81
C ARG A 128 -16.90 -11.73 -14.96
N PHE A 129 -16.04 -12.72 -14.72
CA PHE A 129 -15.21 -13.35 -15.75
C PHE A 129 -15.71 -14.76 -16.01
N ILE A 130 -16.20 -14.99 -17.22
CA ILE A 130 -16.70 -16.29 -17.70
C ILE A 130 -15.70 -16.83 -18.72
N PHE A 131 -15.18 -18.01 -18.47
CA PHE A 131 -14.19 -18.71 -19.28
C PHE A 131 -14.52 -20.20 -19.37
N ASP A 132 -13.92 -20.91 -20.34
CA ASP A 132 -14.11 -22.34 -20.48
C ASP A 132 -13.51 -23.08 -19.26
N PRO A 133 -14.34 -23.81 -18.49
CA PRO A 133 -13.85 -24.56 -17.33
C PRO A 133 -12.94 -25.75 -17.72
N ASN A 134 -12.89 -26.13 -19.00
CA ASN A 134 -12.02 -27.17 -19.52
C ASN A 134 -10.73 -26.61 -20.14
N ASP A 135 -10.51 -25.29 -20.10
CA ASP A 135 -9.23 -24.71 -20.50
C ASP A 135 -8.10 -25.30 -19.66
N ALA A 136 -6.97 -25.59 -20.28
CA ALA A 136 -5.80 -26.17 -19.60
C ALA A 136 -5.28 -25.33 -18.43
N ASN A 137 -5.63 -24.04 -18.40
CA ASN A 137 -5.28 -23.08 -17.37
C ASN A 137 -6.49 -22.60 -16.54
N ALA A 138 -7.62 -23.30 -16.59
CA ALA A 138 -8.83 -22.92 -15.86
C ALA A 138 -8.59 -22.77 -14.35
N ASP A 139 -7.57 -23.43 -13.82
CA ASP A 139 -7.13 -23.34 -12.42
C ASP A 139 -6.20 -22.14 -12.12
N PHE A 140 -5.98 -21.22 -13.06
CA PHE A 140 -5.00 -20.13 -12.97
C PHE A 140 -5.06 -19.35 -11.64
N ALA A 141 -6.25 -19.10 -11.14
CA ALA A 141 -6.45 -18.31 -9.92
C ALA A 141 -6.22 -19.09 -8.62
N THR A 142 -6.24 -20.43 -8.67
CA THR A 142 -6.01 -21.32 -7.50
C THR A 142 -4.64 -21.99 -7.54
N LYS A 143 -4.04 -22.09 -8.72
CA LYS A 143 -2.73 -22.75 -8.88
C LYS A 143 -1.68 -22.15 -7.98
N ALA A 144 -0.99 -23.01 -7.23
CA ALA A 144 0.16 -22.59 -6.45
C ALA A 144 1.20 -21.93 -7.37
N ARG A 145 1.91 -20.91 -6.86
CA ARG A 145 3.05 -20.35 -7.57
C ARG A 145 4.10 -21.47 -7.71
N SER A 146 4.17 -22.05 -8.89
CA SER A 146 5.33 -22.87 -9.26
C SER A 146 6.47 -21.91 -9.60
N ASP A 147 7.71 -22.42 -9.57
CA ASP A 147 8.90 -21.68 -10.05
C ASP A 147 8.79 -21.26 -11.52
N ASP A 148 7.72 -21.66 -12.17
CA ASP A 148 7.39 -21.29 -13.53
C ASP A 148 6.78 -19.89 -13.56
N THR A 149 7.61 -18.94 -13.96
CA THR A 149 7.30 -17.50 -14.02
C THR A 149 6.27 -17.12 -15.07
N LYS A 150 5.92 -18.04 -15.96
CA LYS A 150 4.89 -17.83 -16.98
C LYS A 150 3.51 -18.02 -16.38
N ARG A 151 2.88 -16.89 -16.07
CA ARG A 151 1.48 -16.88 -15.64
C ARG A 151 0.59 -16.95 -16.87
N PRO A 152 -0.19 -18.02 -17.03
CA PRO A 152 -1.01 -18.18 -18.22
C PRO A 152 -2.09 -17.12 -18.28
N ASN A 153 -2.34 -16.62 -19.49
CA ASN A 153 -3.57 -15.90 -19.79
C ASN A 153 -4.69 -16.91 -20.00
N VAL A 154 -5.84 -16.65 -19.42
CA VAL A 154 -7.08 -17.40 -19.68
C VAL A 154 -8.00 -16.49 -20.46
N THR A 155 -8.47 -16.97 -21.61
CA THR A 155 -9.37 -16.23 -22.48
C THR A 155 -10.82 -16.44 -22.07
N GLY A 156 -11.62 -15.38 -22.10
CA GLY A 156 -13.02 -15.43 -21.74
C GLY A 156 -13.72 -14.11 -21.99
N LYS A 157 -14.79 -13.87 -21.26
CA LYS A 157 -15.58 -12.62 -21.35
C LYS A 157 -15.72 -11.98 -20.00
N ILE A 158 -15.50 -10.68 -19.96
CA ILE A 158 -15.77 -9.84 -18.78
C ILE A 158 -17.09 -9.11 -18.99
N SER A 159 -17.93 -9.14 -17.97
CA SER A 159 -19.08 -8.24 -17.85
C SER A 159 -19.05 -7.49 -16.53
N ILE A 160 -19.74 -6.36 -16.48
CA ILE A 160 -19.99 -5.59 -15.26
C ILE A 160 -21.49 -5.55 -15.03
N THR A 161 -21.91 -5.98 -13.86
CA THR A 161 -23.29 -5.94 -13.40
C THR A 161 -23.37 -5.15 -12.08
N ASN A 162 -24.57 -4.88 -11.62
CA ASN A 162 -24.78 -4.13 -10.38
C ASN A 162 -24.04 -2.78 -10.34
N ALA A 163 -24.02 -2.06 -11.46
CA ALA A 163 -23.32 -0.77 -11.61
C ALA A 163 -24.20 0.31 -12.28
N GLY A 164 -25.50 0.09 -12.39
CA GLY A 164 -26.44 1.02 -13.00
C GLY A 164 -26.10 1.30 -14.47
N ASP A 165 -25.95 2.57 -14.81
CA ASP A 165 -25.57 3.05 -16.14
C ASP A 165 -24.14 2.68 -16.58
N LYS A 166 -23.34 2.19 -15.66
CA LYS A 166 -21.97 1.72 -15.90
C LYS A 166 -21.88 0.21 -16.08
N ASN A 167 -23.00 -0.49 -16.18
CA ASN A 167 -23.00 -1.89 -16.56
C ASN A 167 -22.29 -2.07 -17.92
N MET A 168 -21.63 -3.21 -18.10
CA MET A 168 -20.93 -3.55 -19.33
C MET A 168 -21.33 -4.96 -19.77
N ASP A 169 -21.74 -5.09 -21.02
CA ASP A 169 -22.02 -6.39 -21.63
C ASP A 169 -20.76 -7.26 -21.74
N ALA A 170 -20.98 -8.58 -21.84
CA ALA A 170 -19.92 -9.55 -21.93
C ALA A 170 -18.96 -9.26 -23.09
N THR A 171 -17.75 -8.88 -22.78
CA THR A 171 -16.71 -8.40 -23.69
C THR A 171 -15.48 -9.28 -23.62
N ASP A 172 -14.90 -9.61 -24.78
CA ASP A 172 -13.74 -10.50 -24.88
C ASP A 172 -12.52 -9.92 -24.17
N ALA A 173 -11.93 -10.75 -23.31
CA ALA A 173 -10.77 -10.40 -22.51
C ALA A 173 -9.92 -11.62 -22.19
N GLU A 174 -8.67 -11.34 -21.85
CA GLU A 174 -7.75 -12.28 -21.21
C GLU A 174 -7.58 -11.85 -19.72
N VAL A 175 -7.52 -12.84 -18.84
CA VAL A 175 -7.22 -12.63 -17.42
C VAL A 175 -6.02 -13.49 -17.01
N LYS A 176 -5.13 -12.92 -16.24
CA LYS A 176 -4.00 -13.64 -15.63
C LYS A 176 -3.75 -13.20 -14.19
N VAL A 177 -3.05 -14.03 -13.44
CA VAL A 177 -2.54 -13.65 -12.12
C VAL A 177 -1.44 -12.60 -12.27
N ARG A 178 -1.47 -11.59 -11.38
CA ARG A 178 -0.43 -10.56 -11.26
C ARG A 178 0.11 -10.48 -9.82
N GLY A 179 1.18 -9.72 -9.69
CA GLY A 179 1.87 -9.50 -8.42
C GLY A 179 3.17 -10.32 -8.36
N ASN A 180 4.09 -9.96 -7.50
CA ASN A 180 5.29 -10.71 -7.26
C ASN A 180 5.06 -11.72 -6.14
N GLN A 181 5.32 -11.35 -4.89
CA GLN A 181 5.06 -12.18 -3.73
C GLN A 181 3.56 -12.55 -3.62
N THR A 182 2.67 -11.60 -3.85
CA THR A 182 1.22 -11.78 -3.73
C THR A 182 0.61 -12.77 -4.72
N ALA A 183 1.33 -13.14 -5.78
CA ALA A 183 0.91 -14.22 -6.66
C ALA A 183 1.01 -15.62 -6.00
N GLY A 184 1.76 -15.73 -4.90
CA GLY A 184 1.84 -16.94 -4.08
C GLY A 184 0.71 -17.07 -3.05
N PHE A 185 -0.13 -16.06 -2.88
CA PHE A 185 -1.21 -16.09 -1.89
C PHE A 185 -2.45 -16.81 -2.43
N ASP A 186 -3.34 -17.24 -1.56
CA ASP A 186 -4.59 -17.89 -1.96
C ASP A 186 -5.47 -16.91 -2.74
N LYS A 187 -5.70 -15.72 -2.20
CA LYS A 187 -6.37 -14.63 -2.89
C LYS A 187 -5.37 -13.82 -3.71
N LYS A 188 -5.33 -14.06 -5.00
CA LYS A 188 -4.34 -13.46 -5.91
C LYS A 188 -4.84 -12.19 -6.57
N GLY A 189 -3.93 -11.25 -6.81
CA GLY A 189 -4.21 -10.12 -7.72
C GLY A 189 -4.37 -10.61 -9.16
N LEU A 190 -5.24 -9.95 -9.94
CA LEU A 190 -5.51 -10.30 -11.32
C LEU A 190 -5.23 -9.11 -12.25
N GLN A 191 -4.85 -9.40 -13.49
CA GLN A 191 -4.78 -8.44 -14.58
C GLN A 191 -5.80 -8.82 -15.65
N ILE A 192 -6.59 -7.84 -16.08
CA ILE A 192 -7.51 -7.94 -17.21
C ILE A 192 -6.86 -7.28 -18.42
N LYS A 193 -6.95 -7.92 -19.59
CA LYS A 193 -6.55 -7.36 -20.89
C LYS A 193 -7.66 -7.57 -21.90
N PHE A 194 -8.35 -6.51 -22.27
CA PHE A 194 -9.38 -6.54 -23.29
C PHE A 194 -8.79 -6.58 -24.70
N ASN A 195 -9.48 -7.23 -25.64
CA ASN A 195 -9.11 -7.19 -27.05
C ASN A 195 -9.24 -5.77 -27.63
N LYS A 196 -10.26 -5.03 -27.20
CA LYS A 196 -10.48 -3.62 -27.55
C LYS A 196 -10.53 -2.78 -26.27
N LYS A 197 -10.05 -1.53 -26.36
CA LYS A 197 -10.06 -0.60 -25.22
C LYS A 197 -11.47 -0.46 -24.61
N GLN A 198 -11.59 -0.62 -23.30
CA GLN A 198 -12.84 -0.50 -22.54
C GLN A 198 -12.71 0.53 -21.41
N SER A 199 -13.81 1.24 -21.13
CA SER A 199 -13.97 2.00 -19.90
C SER A 199 -14.45 1.06 -18.80
N MET A 200 -13.87 1.17 -17.61
CA MET A 200 -14.26 0.37 -16.46
C MET A 200 -14.82 1.29 -15.38
N LEU A 201 -16.13 1.20 -15.14
CA LEU A 201 -16.86 1.91 -14.08
C LEU A 201 -16.64 3.44 -14.08
N GLY A 202 -16.33 4.03 -15.23
CA GLY A 202 -16.09 5.46 -15.36
C GLY A 202 -14.76 5.96 -14.76
N LEU A 203 -13.87 5.04 -14.36
CA LEU A 203 -12.54 5.43 -13.87
C LEU A 203 -11.78 6.25 -14.91
N ASN A 204 -10.90 7.12 -14.45
CA ASN A 204 -10.12 8.06 -15.28
C ASN A 204 -11.02 8.89 -16.23
N GLY A 205 -12.12 9.42 -15.69
CA GLY A 205 -13.08 10.20 -16.49
C GLY A 205 -13.75 9.41 -17.62
N GLY A 206 -13.79 8.08 -17.52
CA GLY A 206 -14.39 7.20 -18.54
C GLY A 206 -13.46 6.90 -19.73
N LYS A 207 -12.18 7.26 -19.66
CA LYS A 207 -11.19 6.89 -20.68
C LYS A 207 -11.12 5.37 -20.85
N LYS A 208 -10.84 4.94 -22.08
CA LYS A 208 -10.83 3.52 -22.46
C LYS A 208 -9.42 2.98 -22.58
N PHE A 209 -9.13 1.87 -21.90
CA PHE A 209 -7.84 1.18 -21.94
C PHE A 209 -8.01 -0.32 -22.18
N LYS A 210 -6.96 -0.98 -22.67
CA LYS A 210 -6.96 -2.44 -22.81
C LYS A 210 -6.69 -3.14 -21.47
N LYS A 211 -5.81 -2.60 -20.63
CA LYS A 211 -5.37 -3.27 -19.40
C LYS A 211 -5.88 -2.57 -18.14
N TRP A 212 -6.36 -3.41 -17.21
CA TRP A 212 -6.84 -3.03 -15.89
C TRP A 212 -6.36 -4.04 -14.85
N VAL A 213 -6.36 -3.68 -13.58
CA VAL A 213 -5.93 -4.58 -12.51
C VAL A 213 -6.99 -4.71 -11.42
N LEU A 214 -7.04 -5.90 -10.85
CA LEU A 214 -7.82 -6.21 -9.66
C LEU A 214 -6.83 -6.50 -8.53
N LEU A 215 -6.70 -5.57 -7.60
CA LEU A 215 -5.81 -5.67 -6.45
C LEU A 215 -6.53 -6.42 -5.34
N ALA A 216 -5.89 -7.45 -4.82
CA ALA A 216 -6.52 -8.39 -3.89
C ALA A 216 -6.51 -7.92 -2.43
N ASP A 217 -5.58 -7.04 -2.07
CA ASP A 217 -5.28 -6.62 -0.70
C ASP A 217 -5.16 -7.81 0.29
N ALA A 218 -4.54 -8.89 -0.19
CA ALA A 218 -4.49 -10.16 0.55
C ALA A 218 -3.66 -10.09 1.84
N LYS A 219 -2.78 -9.11 1.97
CA LYS A 219 -1.99 -8.84 3.18
C LYS A 219 -2.74 -7.95 4.19
N ASP A 220 -3.81 -7.31 3.76
CA ASP A 220 -4.52 -6.31 4.56
C ASP A 220 -5.79 -6.88 5.19
N THR A 221 -5.80 -7.02 6.51
CA THR A 221 -6.97 -7.47 7.27
C THR A 221 -8.16 -6.53 7.17
N THR A 222 -7.95 -5.29 6.75
CA THR A 222 -9.00 -4.30 6.57
C THR A 222 -9.47 -4.16 5.12
N VAL A 223 -8.73 -4.73 4.15
CA VAL A 223 -8.97 -4.61 2.70
C VAL A 223 -9.28 -3.16 2.28
N SER A 224 -8.56 -2.21 2.86
CA SER A 224 -8.82 -0.77 2.67
C SER A 224 -7.55 0.06 2.44
N ARG A 225 -6.36 -0.49 2.74
CA ARG A 225 -5.13 0.30 2.69
C ARG A 225 -4.72 0.72 1.29
N THR A 226 -4.97 -0.10 0.28
CA THR A 226 -4.78 0.31 -1.11
C THR A 226 -5.70 1.48 -1.47
N ALA A 227 -6.98 1.41 -1.10
CA ALA A 227 -7.91 2.52 -1.29
C ALA A 227 -7.47 3.78 -0.52
N LEU A 228 -7.00 3.60 0.71
CA LEU A 228 -6.50 4.69 1.55
C LEU A 228 -5.31 5.40 0.91
N GLY A 229 -4.33 4.64 0.42
CA GLY A 229 -3.15 5.17 -0.26
C GLY A 229 -3.50 5.91 -1.56
N LEU A 230 -4.34 5.33 -2.39
CA LEU A 230 -4.78 5.97 -3.64
C LEU A 230 -5.66 7.21 -3.38
N THR A 231 -6.48 7.21 -2.33
CA THR A 231 -7.23 8.41 -1.90
C THR A 231 -6.28 9.53 -1.47
N MET A 232 -5.26 9.20 -0.67
CA MET A 232 -4.22 10.14 -0.29
C MET A 232 -3.52 10.75 -1.51
N CYS A 233 -3.14 9.92 -2.47
CA CYS A 233 -2.48 10.39 -3.70
C CYS A 233 -3.33 11.40 -4.45
N LYS A 234 -4.63 11.16 -4.59
CA LYS A 234 -5.57 12.11 -5.24
C LYS A 234 -5.65 13.47 -4.55
N GLY A 235 -5.38 13.53 -3.25
CA GLY A 235 -5.42 14.78 -2.50
C GLY A 235 -4.07 15.48 -2.32
N VAL A 236 -2.95 14.72 -2.41
CA VAL A 236 -1.60 15.27 -2.27
C VAL A 236 -1.02 15.72 -3.62
N ILE A 237 -1.28 14.96 -4.69
CA ILE A 237 -0.81 15.26 -6.04
C ILE A 237 -1.62 16.44 -6.58
N GLY A 238 -0.92 17.53 -6.90
CA GLY A 238 -1.55 18.73 -7.45
C GLY A 238 -2.12 18.51 -8.86
N GLU A 239 -3.09 19.34 -9.25
CA GLU A 239 -3.73 19.27 -10.57
C GLU A 239 -2.71 19.44 -11.71
N ASP A 240 -1.76 20.36 -11.54
CA ASP A 240 -0.69 20.61 -12.51
C ASP A 240 0.50 19.65 -12.41
N SER A 241 0.45 18.71 -11.48
CA SER A 241 1.53 17.74 -11.29
C SER A 241 1.67 16.80 -12.47
N LYS A 242 2.91 16.44 -12.79
CA LYS A 242 3.22 15.39 -13.76
C LYS A 242 3.19 13.99 -13.15
N VAL A 243 3.09 13.86 -11.83
CA VAL A 243 2.93 12.57 -11.15
C VAL A 243 1.60 11.97 -11.52
N TRP A 244 1.62 10.72 -11.93
CA TRP A 244 0.40 9.95 -12.15
C TRP A 244 0.07 9.08 -10.95
N SER A 245 -1.21 8.99 -10.62
CA SER A 245 -1.74 8.05 -9.64
C SER A 245 -2.96 7.36 -10.21
N SER A 246 -3.05 6.05 -9.98
CA SER A 246 -4.17 5.23 -10.42
C SER A 246 -5.50 5.72 -9.87
N ASP A 247 -6.51 5.76 -10.72
CA ASP A 247 -7.89 5.80 -10.28
C ASP A 247 -8.35 4.40 -9.89
N PHE A 248 -9.37 4.29 -9.03
CA PHE A 248 -9.77 3.02 -8.44
C PHE A 248 -11.21 3.01 -7.96
N THR A 249 -11.76 1.82 -7.79
CA THR A 249 -13.05 1.59 -7.10
C THR A 249 -13.12 0.17 -6.53
N PRO A 250 -13.76 -0.04 -5.36
CA PRO A 250 -13.99 -1.39 -4.84
C PRO A 250 -15.02 -2.12 -5.69
N VAL A 251 -14.81 -3.42 -5.86
CA VAL A 251 -15.69 -4.30 -6.65
C VAL A 251 -15.79 -5.69 -6.03
N SER A 252 -16.89 -6.38 -6.29
CA SER A 252 -17.01 -7.82 -6.08
C SER A 252 -16.64 -8.57 -7.37
N VAL A 253 -15.79 -9.58 -7.26
CA VAL A 253 -15.31 -10.38 -8.41
C VAL A 253 -15.95 -11.75 -8.39
N TYR A 254 -16.35 -12.23 -9.57
CA TYR A 254 -16.89 -13.56 -9.80
C TYR A 254 -16.11 -14.25 -10.92
N LEU A 255 -15.73 -15.51 -10.72
CA LEU A 255 -15.12 -16.39 -11.72
C LEU A 255 -16.10 -17.53 -12.02
N ASN A 256 -16.54 -17.66 -13.27
CA ASN A 256 -17.58 -18.62 -13.67
C ASN A 256 -18.78 -18.60 -12.69
N ASP A 257 -19.32 -17.40 -12.43
CA ASP A 257 -20.43 -17.12 -11.53
C ASP A 257 -20.23 -17.50 -10.05
N GLN A 258 -19.05 -17.98 -9.68
CA GLN A 258 -18.69 -18.19 -8.29
C GLN A 258 -18.07 -16.92 -7.69
N TYR A 259 -18.59 -16.48 -6.55
CA TYR A 259 -18.01 -15.34 -5.83
C TYR A 259 -16.54 -15.61 -5.51
N TRP A 260 -15.68 -14.69 -5.93
CA TRP A 260 -14.22 -14.84 -5.78
C TRP A 260 -13.64 -13.93 -4.70
N GLY A 261 -14.26 -12.80 -4.43
CA GLY A 261 -13.85 -11.90 -3.34
C GLY A 261 -14.09 -10.43 -3.64
N MET A 262 -13.87 -9.60 -2.65
CA MET A 262 -13.82 -8.16 -2.76
C MET A 262 -12.43 -7.75 -3.25
N TYR A 263 -12.36 -6.93 -4.29
CA TYR A 263 -11.13 -6.45 -4.92
C TYR A 263 -11.18 -4.94 -5.09
N MET A 264 -10.00 -4.34 -5.30
CA MET A 264 -9.89 -2.98 -5.79
C MET A 264 -9.62 -3.01 -7.29
N LEU A 265 -10.61 -2.61 -8.11
CA LEU A 265 -10.37 -2.34 -9.53
C LEU A 265 -9.55 -1.06 -9.62
N ALA A 266 -8.45 -1.10 -10.34
CA ALA A 266 -7.55 0.03 -10.53
C ALA A 266 -6.98 0.05 -11.95
N GLU A 267 -6.40 1.18 -12.32
CA GLU A 267 -5.72 1.31 -13.60
C GLU A 267 -4.38 0.57 -13.57
N GLN A 268 -4.02 -0.02 -14.70
CA GLN A 268 -2.67 -0.55 -14.93
C GLN A 268 -1.68 0.63 -15.10
N LYS A 269 -0.52 0.53 -14.48
CA LYS A 269 0.60 1.45 -14.77
C LYS A 269 1.07 1.24 -16.20
N GLU A 270 0.93 2.26 -17.03
CA GLU A 270 1.34 2.27 -18.43
C GLU A 270 1.67 3.69 -18.89
N VAL A 271 2.69 3.82 -19.73
CA VAL A 271 2.92 5.05 -20.49
C VAL A 271 1.91 5.08 -21.63
N LYS A 272 0.81 5.77 -21.42
CA LYS A 272 -0.30 5.95 -22.37
C LYS A 272 -1.01 7.26 -22.10
N ASP A 273 -1.60 7.87 -23.14
CA ASP A 273 -2.41 9.07 -22.94
C ASP A 273 -3.45 8.86 -21.83
N GLY A 274 -3.45 9.78 -20.88
CA GLY A 274 -4.32 9.75 -19.71
C GLY A 274 -3.84 8.88 -18.55
N ARG A 275 -2.66 8.24 -18.65
CA ARG A 275 -1.96 7.57 -17.56
C ARG A 275 -0.64 8.25 -17.27
N ILE A 276 0.47 7.52 -17.21
CA ILE A 276 1.79 8.11 -16.93
C ILE A 276 2.09 9.20 -17.97
N LYS A 277 2.37 10.40 -17.49
CA LYS A 277 2.50 11.61 -18.32
C LYS A 277 3.87 11.69 -19.01
N LEU A 278 4.13 10.70 -19.84
CA LEU A 278 5.24 10.62 -20.76
C LEU A 278 4.71 10.38 -22.17
N GLU A 279 5.47 10.77 -23.19
CA GLU A 279 5.16 10.40 -24.56
C GLU A 279 5.24 8.87 -24.73
N GLU A 280 4.33 8.30 -25.51
CA GLU A 280 4.35 6.87 -25.80
C GLU A 280 5.64 6.52 -26.56
N PRO A 281 6.29 5.38 -26.22
CA PRO A 281 7.58 5.03 -26.78
C PRO A 281 7.50 4.41 -28.20
N GLU A 282 6.32 4.46 -28.82
CA GLU A 282 6.08 4.04 -30.18
C GLU A 282 5.69 5.25 -31.05
N ASP A 283 6.02 5.20 -32.33
CA ASP A 283 5.57 6.21 -33.29
C ASP A 283 4.07 6.02 -33.66
N ALA A 284 3.55 6.88 -34.55
CA ALA A 284 2.15 6.85 -34.99
C ALA A 284 1.75 5.53 -35.69
N ASP A 285 2.73 4.79 -36.20
CA ASP A 285 2.54 3.50 -36.89
C ASP A 285 2.80 2.31 -35.96
N GLU A 286 2.86 2.55 -34.65
CA GLU A 286 3.15 1.55 -33.61
C GLU A 286 4.57 0.93 -33.71
N ASN A 287 5.52 1.60 -34.39
CA ASN A 287 6.92 1.15 -34.42
C ASN A 287 7.67 1.67 -33.19
N PRO A 288 8.56 0.85 -32.59
CA PRO A 288 9.38 1.27 -31.46
C PRO A 288 10.30 2.45 -31.80
N ILE A 289 10.34 3.45 -30.95
CA ILE A 289 11.33 4.53 -31.02
C ILE A 289 12.66 4.02 -30.45
N MET A 290 13.68 3.94 -31.30
CA MET A 290 14.96 3.32 -30.95
C MET A 290 16.04 4.33 -30.50
N THR A 291 15.74 5.63 -30.52
CA THR A 291 16.65 6.69 -30.03
C THR A 291 16.60 6.80 -28.52
N THR A 292 17.50 7.57 -27.93
CA THR A 292 17.48 7.91 -26.51
C THR A 292 16.50 9.03 -26.17
N ASP A 293 15.87 9.65 -27.20
CA ASP A 293 14.99 10.81 -27.06
C ASP A 293 13.55 10.39 -26.75
N ILE A 294 13.37 9.59 -25.72
CA ILE A 294 12.09 9.06 -25.23
C ILE A 294 11.85 9.43 -23.77
N GLY A 295 10.63 9.23 -23.30
CA GLY A 295 10.29 9.23 -21.88
C GLY A 295 10.71 7.92 -21.22
N TYR A 296 11.31 8.00 -20.05
CA TYR A 296 11.76 6.86 -19.25
C TYR A 296 10.91 6.74 -18.00
N CYS A 297 10.32 5.56 -17.77
CA CYS A 297 9.65 5.20 -16.53
C CYS A 297 10.30 3.93 -15.97
N PHE A 298 10.68 3.94 -14.70
CA PHE A 298 11.40 2.83 -14.08
C PHE A 298 11.05 2.67 -12.61
N GLU A 299 11.21 1.45 -12.15
CA GLU A 299 10.97 1.03 -10.78
C GLU A 299 12.30 0.69 -10.10
N MET A 300 12.51 1.20 -8.92
CA MET A 300 13.56 0.68 -8.05
C MET A 300 13.10 -0.66 -7.49
N ASP A 301 13.76 -1.74 -7.89
CA ASP A 301 13.39 -3.10 -7.55
C ASP A 301 14.65 -3.95 -7.28
N TYR A 302 14.90 -4.25 -6.03
CA TYR A 302 16.02 -5.08 -5.62
C TYR A 302 15.96 -6.50 -6.16
N TYR A 303 14.76 -7.04 -6.30
CA TYR A 303 14.57 -8.43 -6.76
C TYR A 303 14.82 -8.62 -8.26
N ALA A 304 14.83 -7.54 -9.04
CA ALA A 304 14.94 -7.62 -10.50
C ALA A 304 16.15 -8.44 -10.98
N LYS A 305 17.25 -8.45 -10.23
CA LYS A 305 18.45 -9.26 -10.54
C LYS A 305 18.24 -10.76 -10.39
N ASN A 306 17.36 -11.17 -9.49
CA ASN A 306 17.22 -12.55 -9.05
C ASN A 306 15.91 -13.17 -9.52
N GLU A 307 15.01 -12.34 -10.06
CA GLU A 307 13.78 -12.85 -10.65
C GLU A 307 14.09 -13.36 -12.07
N PRO A 308 13.66 -14.59 -12.41
CA PRO A 308 13.67 -15.03 -13.78
C PRO A 308 12.86 -14.05 -14.62
N ALA A 309 13.23 -13.84 -15.87
CA ALA A 309 12.58 -12.92 -16.77
C ALA A 309 11.06 -13.04 -16.67
N LYS A 310 10.36 -11.95 -16.39
CA LYS A 310 8.89 -11.91 -16.29
C LYS A 310 8.28 -12.12 -17.69
N GLY A 311 8.32 -13.36 -18.16
CA GLY A 311 7.85 -13.74 -19.49
C GLY A 311 8.95 -13.68 -20.56
N ALA A 312 8.57 -13.90 -21.83
CA ALA A 312 9.49 -13.86 -22.97
C ALA A 312 10.04 -12.44 -23.23
N ASP A 313 9.39 -11.44 -22.69
CA ASP A 313 9.67 -10.01 -22.84
C ASP A 313 10.08 -9.41 -21.47
N GLY A 314 11.10 -9.96 -20.83
CA GLY A 314 11.60 -9.45 -19.55
C GLY A 314 12.00 -7.98 -19.67
N ASP A 315 11.48 -7.14 -18.73
CA ASP A 315 11.83 -5.73 -18.72
C ASP A 315 13.34 -5.55 -18.48
N PRO A 316 14.03 -4.67 -19.24
CA PRO A 316 15.44 -4.41 -19.06
C PRO A 316 15.76 -3.88 -17.66
N THR A 317 16.90 -4.30 -17.11
CA THR A 317 17.35 -3.86 -15.79
C THR A 317 18.72 -3.25 -15.83
N PHE A 318 19.01 -2.38 -14.87
CA PHE A 318 20.34 -1.84 -14.61
C PHE A 318 20.54 -1.56 -13.13
N SER A 319 21.78 -1.40 -12.71
CA SER A 319 22.15 -1.11 -11.33
C SER A 319 22.94 0.17 -11.22
N ILE A 320 22.69 0.93 -10.14
CA ILE A 320 23.46 2.09 -9.74
C ILE A 320 24.19 1.77 -8.45
N ASP A 321 25.51 1.91 -8.45
CA ASP A 321 26.33 1.77 -7.24
C ASP A 321 26.50 3.11 -6.53
N TYR A 322 25.79 3.28 -5.44
CA TYR A 322 25.86 4.50 -4.63
C TYR A 322 27.20 4.67 -3.89
N LYS A 323 27.98 3.61 -3.66
CA LYS A 323 29.28 3.71 -2.99
C LYS A 323 30.27 4.57 -3.76
N ASN A 324 30.28 4.45 -5.07
CA ASN A 324 31.15 5.24 -5.92
C ASN A 324 30.82 6.74 -5.91
N GLN A 325 29.61 7.10 -5.45
CA GLN A 325 29.14 8.48 -5.38
C GLN A 325 29.40 9.13 -4.02
N PHE A 326 29.78 8.33 -3.01
CA PHE A 326 29.99 8.82 -1.65
C PHE A 326 31.37 8.43 -1.14
N ASN A 327 32.12 9.39 -0.67
CA ASN A 327 33.28 9.12 0.14
C ASN A 327 32.82 8.65 1.51
N SER A 328 33.09 7.41 1.87
CA SER A 328 32.49 6.61 2.94
C SER A 328 32.49 7.24 4.36
N ASN A 329 33.34 8.23 4.59
CA ASN A 329 33.62 8.69 5.95
C ASN A 329 32.72 9.80 6.49
N SER A 330 31.83 10.38 5.70
CA SER A 330 31.07 11.56 6.12
C SER A 330 29.55 11.43 6.04
N TYR A 331 29.06 10.29 5.57
CA TYR A 331 27.65 10.00 5.49
C TYR A 331 27.41 8.59 5.96
N ASN A 332 26.50 8.40 6.90
CA ASN A 332 26.24 7.09 7.45
C ASN A 332 25.34 6.26 6.53
N ILE A 333 25.56 6.36 5.20
CA ILE A 333 24.86 5.54 4.21
C ILE A 333 25.21 4.07 4.38
N GLU A 334 26.47 3.78 4.73
CA GLU A 334 26.86 2.42 5.05
C GLU A 334 26.17 1.91 6.32
N SER A 335 25.87 2.76 7.30
CA SER A 335 25.10 2.34 8.46
C SER A 335 23.61 2.19 8.15
N CYS A 336 23.06 2.97 7.23
CA CYS A 336 21.68 2.78 6.76
C CYS A 336 21.51 1.50 5.93
N LEU A 337 22.58 1.06 5.26
CA LEU A 337 22.56 -0.11 4.36
C LEU A 337 23.39 -1.29 4.87
N ALA A 338 24.29 -1.08 5.85
CA ALA A 338 25.22 -2.11 6.35
C ALA A 338 24.50 -3.26 7.06
N ASN A 339 23.34 -3.02 7.61
CA ASN A 339 22.49 -4.06 8.20
C ASN A 339 21.57 -4.73 7.18
N SER A 340 21.55 -4.25 5.94
CA SER A 340 20.76 -4.85 4.90
C SER A 340 21.62 -5.85 4.10
N SER A 341 21.10 -7.04 3.90
CA SER A 341 21.69 -8.02 2.96
C SER A 341 21.74 -7.51 1.51
N LEU A 342 21.23 -6.31 1.25
CA LEU A 342 21.07 -5.71 -0.05
C LEU A 342 22.29 -4.94 -0.54
N GLY A 343 23.12 -4.46 0.39
CA GLY A 343 24.25 -3.59 0.04
C GLY A 343 23.80 -2.20 -0.44
N VAL A 344 24.71 -1.48 -1.09
CA VAL A 344 24.49 -0.11 -1.57
C VAL A 344 24.13 -0.01 -3.05
N VAL A 345 23.77 -1.11 -3.66
CA VAL A 345 23.40 -1.17 -5.09
C VAL A 345 21.90 -1.35 -5.19
N ASN A 346 21.23 -0.42 -5.85
CA ASN A 346 19.83 -0.58 -6.25
C ASN A 346 19.72 -1.04 -7.69
N THR A 347 18.80 -1.94 -7.96
CA THR A 347 18.47 -2.38 -9.31
C THR A 347 17.18 -1.70 -9.76
N TYR A 348 17.17 -1.26 -11.00
CA TYR A 348 16.03 -0.56 -11.61
C TYR A 348 15.49 -1.40 -12.75
N THR A 349 14.18 -1.53 -12.82
CA THR A 349 13.45 -2.19 -13.90
C THR A 349 12.75 -1.13 -14.74
N MET A 350 12.87 -1.22 -16.05
CA MET A 350 12.22 -0.33 -16.99
C MET A 350 10.83 -0.84 -17.32
N ASN A 351 9.81 -0.02 -17.06
CA ASN A 351 8.41 -0.40 -17.29
C ASN A 351 7.88 0.27 -18.58
N SER A 352 7.87 -0.47 -19.66
CA SER A 352 7.16 -0.12 -20.91
C SER A 352 7.69 1.10 -21.68
N THR A 353 8.90 1.60 -21.40
CA THR A 353 9.43 2.77 -22.10
C THR A 353 10.66 2.48 -22.96
N ILE A 354 11.28 1.32 -22.80
CA ILE A 354 12.44 0.93 -23.60
C ILE A 354 12.02 -0.05 -24.68
N ASN A 355 12.29 0.33 -25.93
CA ASN A 355 11.97 -0.44 -27.13
C ASN A 355 13.23 -0.83 -27.93
N ASP A 356 14.39 -0.85 -27.30
CA ASP A 356 15.62 -1.24 -27.98
C ASP A 356 15.65 -2.76 -28.19
N SER A 357 15.49 -3.18 -29.47
CA SER A 357 15.50 -4.59 -29.86
C SER A 357 16.82 -5.31 -29.59
N THR A 358 17.91 -4.56 -29.29
CA THR A 358 19.18 -5.13 -28.86
C THR A 358 19.21 -5.50 -27.40
N ALA A 359 18.16 -5.12 -26.66
CA ALA A 359 17.94 -5.51 -25.29
C ALA A 359 17.43 -6.96 -25.17
N GLY A 360 18.00 -7.93 -25.81
CA GLY A 360 17.57 -9.32 -25.91
C GLY A 360 16.98 -9.95 -24.65
N ASP A 361 16.51 -11.18 -24.74
CA ASP A 361 15.71 -11.88 -23.72
C ASP A 361 16.42 -12.20 -22.37
N ASN A 362 17.66 -11.75 -22.18
CA ASN A 362 18.46 -12.09 -21.02
C ASN A 362 18.79 -10.85 -20.18
N GLN A 363 18.12 -10.68 -19.06
CA GLN A 363 18.27 -9.52 -18.15
C GLN A 363 19.73 -9.21 -17.79
N ALA A 364 20.55 -10.23 -17.58
CA ALA A 364 21.97 -10.06 -17.22
C ALA A 364 22.82 -9.51 -18.38
N THR A 365 22.42 -9.70 -19.62
CA THR A 365 23.13 -9.22 -20.81
C THR A 365 22.58 -7.88 -21.32
N ASN A 366 21.34 -7.55 -21.01
CA ASN A 366 20.67 -6.36 -21.45
C ASN A 366 21.25 -5.08 -20.83
N GLU A 367 21.73 -5.13 -19.60
CA GLU A 367 22.31 -4.00 -18.88
C GLU A 367 23.45 -3.32 -19.68
N ASN A 368 24.14 -4.06 -20.54
CA ASN A 368 25.31 -3.56 -21.24
C ASN A 368 25.10 -3.26 -22.74
N ASN A 369 23.98 -3.69 -23.32
CA ASN A 369 23.84 -3.70 -24.78
C ASN A 369 22.88 -2.66 -25.33
N SER A 370 21.87 -2.23 -24.58
CA SER A 370 20.90 -1.24 -25.04
C SER A 370 21.43 0.19 -24.87
N ASN A 371 21.35 0.99 -25.94
CA ASN A 371 21.71 2.43 -25.87
C ASN A 371 20.77 3.20 -24.93
N GLN A 372 19.51 2.85 -24.89
CA GLN A 372 18.52 3.48 -24.00
C GLN A 372 18.82 3.15 -22.54
N VAL A 373 19.12 1.89 -22.22
CA VAL A 373 19.49 1.47 -20.86
C VAL A 373 20.79 2.16 -20.42
N LYS A 374 21.82 2.18 -21.28
CA LYS A 374 23.07 2.88 -20.97
C LYS A 374 22.86 4.37 -20.73
N PHE A 375 22.04 5.00 -21.57
CA PHE A 375 21.74 6.42 -21.43
C PHE A 375 21.10 6.71 -20.06
N ILE A 376 20.00 6.02 -19.71
CA ILE A 376 19.28 6.33 -18.47
C ILE A 376 20.10 5.94 -17.23
N LYS A 377 20.85 4.85 -17.27
CA LYS A 377 21.79 4.49 -16.19
C LYS A 377 22.79 5.62 -15.94
N ASN A 378 23.50 6.07 -17.00
CA ASN A 378 24.49 7.14 -16.89
C ASN A 378 23.84 8.46 -16.41
N ARG A 379 22.64 8.77 -16.90
CA ARG A 379 21.89 9.96 -16.48
C ARG A 379 21.53 9.88 -15.00
N LEU A 380 21.03 8.74 -14.50
CA LEU A 380 20.68 8.57 -13.09
C LEU A 380 21.90 8.60 -12.18
N GLU A 381 23.02 8.01 -12.58
CA GLU A 381 24.30 8.11 -11.85
C GLU A 381 24.77 9.56 -11.73
N ALA A 382 24.68 10.32 -12.82
CA ALA A 382 25.03 11.74 -12.82
C ALA A 382 24.07 12.56 -11.95
N LEU A 383 22.76 12.34 -12.06
CA LEU A 383 21.74 13.00 -11.24
C LEU A 383 21.94 12.70 -9.76
N PHE A 384 22.22 11.44 -9.42
CA PHE A 384 22.51 11.06 -8.03
C PHE A 384 23.77 11.76 -7.51
N SER A 385 24.82 11.84 -8.32
CA SER A 385 26.05 12.55 -7.97
C SER A 385 25.81 14.05 -7.75
N VAL A 386 25.01 14.70 -8.60
CA VAL A 386 24.61 16.11 -8.41
C VAL A 386 23.87 16.29 -7.10
N LEU A 387 22.89 15.45 -6.83
CA LEU A 387 22.10 15.49 -5.59
C LEU A 387 22.97 15.25 -4.35
N ALA A 388 23.88 14.28 -4.41
CA ALA A 388 24.78 13.95 -3.32
C ALA A 388 25.76 15.12 -3.01
N ASN A 389 26.33 15.74 -4.03
CA ASN A 389 27.19 16.92 -3.85
C ASN A 389 26.42 18.10 -3.25
N ALA A 390 25.20 18.35 -3.71
CA ALA A 390 24.33 19.40 -3.19
C ALA A 390 23.98 19.18 -1.73
N SER A 391 23.44 18.01 -1.40
CA SER A 391 22.92 17.69 -0.09
C SER A 391 24.01 17.52 0.98
N LYS A 392 25.15 16.93 0.60
CA LYS A 392 26.20 16.56 1.53
C LYS A 392 27.26 17.64 1.70
N ASN A 393 27.69 18.21 0.60
CA ASN A 393 28.84 19.11 0.56
C ASN A 393 28.44 20.57 0.38
N ASN A 394 27.16 20.84 0.13
CA ASN A 394 26.65 22.14 -0.31
C ASN A 394 27.40 22.67 -1.54
N VAL A 395 27.71 21.77 -2.49
CA VAL A 395 28.45 22.07 -3.71
C VAL A 395 27.54 21.91 -4.92
N ALA A 396 27.41 22.95 -5.73
CA ALA A 396 26.68 22.90 -6.98
C ALA A 396 27.50 22.16 -8.05
N LYS A 397 26.85 21.19 -8.69
CA LYS A 397 27.32 20.47 -9.86
C LYS A 397 26.20 20.41 -10.90
N ASP A 398 26.55 20.34 -12.17
CA ASP A 398 25.58 20.21 -13.26
C ASP A 398 25.89 19.00 -14.13
N ILE A 399 25.04 18.70 -15.08
CA ILE A 399 25.18 17.57 -16.01
C ILE A 399 25.22 18.11 -17.44
N ASN A 400 26.25 17.74 -18.20
CA ASN A 400 26.32 18.06 -19.62
C ASN A 400 25.55 17.05 -20.50
N ASP A 401 25.47 17.31 -21.79
CA ASP A 401 24.75 16.48 -22.77
C ASP A 401 25.30 15.03 -22.87
N SER A 402 26.55 14.83 -22.47
CA SER A 402 27.18 13.50 -22.42
C SER A 402 26.95 12.77 -21.08
N ASN A 403 26.02 13.23 -20.24
CA ASN A 403 25.75 12.70 -18.90
C ASN A 403 26.95 12.77 -17.93
N GLN A 404 27.88 13.70 -18.13
CA GLN A 404 29.02 13.90 -17.26
C GLN A 404 28.71 14.99 -16.24
N VAL A 405 29.12 14.76 -14.99
CA VAL A 405 29.03 15.76 -13.91
C VAL A 405 30.11 16.82 -14.10
N VAL A 406 29.71 18.06 -14.20
CA VAL A 406 30.59 19.21 -14.47
C VAL A 406 30.46 20.30 -13.41
N ASN A 407 31.46 21.18 -13.34
CA ASN A 407 31.35 22.38 -12.52
C ASN A 407 30.34 23.36 -13.14
N THR A 408 29.71 24.17 -12.30
CA THR A 408 28.71 25.14 -12.72
C THR A 408 28.82 26.43 -11.93
N SER A 409 28.32 27.53 -12.51
CA SER A 409 28.15 28.82 -11.82
C SER A 409 26.80 28.96 -11.14
N LEU A 410 25.91 27.98 -11.32
CA LEU A 410 24.61 27.97 -10.66
C LEU A 410 24.77 27.76 -9.15
N THR A 411 23.80 28.24 -8.37
CA THR A 411 23.70 27.90 -6.94
C THR A 411 23.25 26.45 -6.78
N VAL A 412 23.45 25.89 -5.59
CA VAL A 412 22.97 24.56 -5.24
C VAL A 412 21.46 24.41 -5.53
N LYS A 413 20.65 25.38 -5.07
CA LYS A 413 19.20 25.38 -5.33
C LYS A 413 18.89 25.38 -6.82
N GLN A 414 19.48 26.28 -7.59
CA GLN A 414 19.25 26.36 -9.04
C GLN A 414 19.63 25.07 -9.77
N THR A 415 20.71 24.43 -9.34
CA THR A 415 21.15 23.16 -9.95
C THR A 415 20.17 22.05 -9.68
N ILE A 416 19.64 21.95 -8.45
CA ILE A 416 18.67 20.93 -8.12
C ILE A 416 17.32 21.20 -8.82
N GLU A 417 16.84 22.43 -8.84
CA GLU A 417 15.62 22.83 -9.57
C GLU A 417 15.73 22.59 -11.09
N LYS A 418 16.93 22.70 -11.66
CA LYS A 418 17.18 22.40 -13.07
C LYS A 418 17.02 20.92 -13.39
N ASN A 419 17.52 20.06 -12.52
CA ASN A 419 17.66 18.62 -12.77
C ASN A 419 16.55 17.75 -12.15
N PHE A 420 15.77 18.30 -11.21
CA PHE A 420 14.73 17.59 -10.47
C PHE A 420 13.41 18.36 -10.53
N ASP A 421 12.31 17.63 -10.73
CA ASP A 421 10.96 18.15 -10.54
C ASP A 421 10.65 18.16 -9.04
N LEU A 422 11.02 19.22 -8.34
CA LEU A 422 10.91 19.30 -6.89
C LEU A 422 9.46 19.30 -6.39
N ASN A 423 8.49 19.67 -7.24
CA ASN A 423 7.07 19.53 -6.91
C ASN A 423 6.67 18.06 -6.83
N ALA A 424 7.03 17.26 -7.84
CA ALA A 424 6.79 15.83 -7.87
C ALA A 424 7.52 15.12 -6.71
N TRP A 425 8.75 15.51 -6.43
CA TRP A 425 9.50 14.95 -5.29
C TRP A 425 8.91 15.32 -3.94
N ALA A 426 8.36 16.52 -3.77
CA ALA A 426 7.68 16.92 -2.54
C ALA A 426 6.36 16.16 -2.34
N GLU A 427 5.61 15.91 -3.41
CA GLU A 427 4.44 15.03 -3.37
C GLU A 427 4.82 13.62 -2.95
N GLY A 428 5.84 13.03 -3.59
CA GLY A 428 6.37 11.72 -3.22
C GLY A 428 6.87 11.68 -1.78
N PHE A 429 7.55 12.73 -1.32
CA PHE A 429 8.03 12.83 0.06
C PHE A 429 6.89 12.80 1.07
N ILE A 430 5.82 13.57 0.83
CA ILE A 430 4.63 13.60 1.70
C ILE A 430 3.92 12.24 1.68
N ILE A 431 3.68 11.68 0.49
CA ILE A 431 3.01 10.37 0.34
C ILE A 431 3.76 9.30 1.15
N ASN A 432 5.07 9.18 0.93
CA ASN A 432 5.87 8.18 1.63
C ASN A 432 5.96 8.45 3.15
N ALA A 433 6.04 9.72 3.54
CA ALA A 433 6.04 10.07 4.96
C ALA A 433 4.72 9.76 5.66
N VAL A 434 3.58 9.93 4.99
CA VAL A 434 2.27 9.62 5.57
C VAL A 434 2.05 8.12 5.64
N CYS A 435 2.29 7.37 4.58
CA CYS A 435 1.97 5.95 4.53
C CYS A 435 3.04 5.03 5.12
N LEU A 436 4.29 5.49 5.25
CA LEU A 436 5.46 4.72 5.73
C LEU A 436 5.57 3.35 5.07
N PRO A 437 5.86 3.28 3.77
CA PRO A 437 5.98 2.01 3.08
C PRO A 437 7.22 1.25 3.56
N PRO A 438 7.10 -0.03 3.90
CA PRO A 438 8.24 -0.82 4.40
C PRO A 438 9.31 -1.07 3.33
N ASP A 439 8.96 -0.91 2.06
CA ASP A 439 9.82 -1.26 0.93
C ASP A 439 10.28 -0.02 0.11
N VAL A 440 10.15 1.21 0.64
CA VAL A 440 10.42 2.47 -0.08
C VAL A 440 11.83 2.58 -0.66
N GLY A 441 12.81 1.92 -0.08
CA GLY A 441 14.20 1.87 -0.58
C GLY A 441 14.55 0.55 -1.25
N TYR A 442 13.54 -0.30 -1.51
CA TYR A 442 13.76 -1.67 -1.87
C TYR A 442 13.00 -2.10 -3.12
N SER A 443 11.73 -1.73 -3.22
CA SER A 443 10.81 -2.13 -4.28
C SER A 443 9.65 -1.15 -4.38
N SER A 444 8.95 -1.17 -5.51
CA SER A 444 7.73 -0.39 -5.73
C SER A 444 7.91 1.13 -5.62
N PHE A 445 9.12 1.62 -5.80
CA PHE A 445 9.43 3.05 -5.86
C PHE A 445 9.68 3.46 -7.31
N TYR A 446 8.78 4.27 -7.85
CA TYR A 446 8.79 4.61 -9.27
C TYR A 446 9.32 6.02 -9.49
N MET A 447 10.05 6.18 -10.60
CA MET A 447 10.54 7.45 -11.08
C MET A 447 10.34 7.55 -12.59
N SER A 448 10.27 8.77 -13.10
CA SER A 448 10.24 9.04 -14.53
C SER A 448 11.18 10.18 -14.91
N PHE A 449 11.62 10.13 -16.17
CA PHE A 449 12.52 11.12 -16.76
C PHE A 449 12.14 11.33 -18.23
N ASP A 450 11.72 12.52 -18.59
CA ASP A 450 11.31 12.84 -19.94
C ASP A 450 12.49 13.42 -20.75
N ASN A 451 13.12 12.58 -21.58
CA ASN A 451 14.23 12.96 -22.44
C ASN A 451 13.79 13.32 -23.87
N THR A 452 12.50 13.35 -24.16
CA THR A 452 12.01 13.76 -25.48
C THR A 452 12.49 15.17 -25.81
N PRO A 453 12.51 15.57 -27.10
CA PRO A 453 12.94 16.94 -27.51
C PRO A 453 12.16 18.04 -26.77
N ASN A 454 10.89 17.81 -26.46
CA ASN A 454 10.02 18.73 -25.72
C ASN A 454 9.93 18.42 -24.22
N GLY A 455 10.63 17.39 -23.75
CA GLY A 455 10.67 16.98 -22.35
C GLY A 455 11.40 18.00 -21.48
N ASP A 456 11.00 18.05 -20.21
CA ASP A 456 11.63 18.95 -19.22
C ASP A 456 13.00 18.47 -18.72
N LYS A 457 13.37 17.24 -19.05
CA LYS A 457 14.66 16.60 -18.69
C LYS A 457 14.95 16.64 -17.19
N LYS A 458 13.89 16.55 -16.37
CA LYS A 458 13.95 16.50 -14.92
C LYS A 458 13.59 15.12 -14.39
N LEU A 459 14.37 14.65 -13.43
CA LEU A 459 13.99 13.45 -12.69
C LEU A 459 12.83 13.77 -11.75
N ARG A 460 11.81 12.93 -11.75
CA ARG A 460 10.65 13.06 -10.87
C ARG A 460 10.30 11.75 -10.18
N TYR A 461 9.78 11.84 -8.96
CA TYR A 461 9.00 10.78 -8.35
C TYR A 461 7.72 10.57 -9.15
N ASP A 462 7.29 9.33 -9.33
CA ASP A 462 6.09 9.02 -10.11
C ASP A 462 5.41 7.75 -9.58
N ASN A 463 4.19 7.49 -10.02
CA ASN A 463 3.45 6.24 -9.84
C ASN A 463 3.42 5.68 -8.41
N PRO A 464 2.96 6.41 -7.39
CA PRO A 464 2.78 5.85 -6.05
C PRO A 464 1.92 4.57 -6.09
N TRP A 465 2.42 3.50 -5.46
CA TRP A 465 1.85 2.17 -5.58
C TRP A 465 2.11 1.32 -4.34
N ASP A 466 1.44 0.14 -4.26
CA ASP A 466 1.73 -0.94 -3.29
C ASP A 466 1.45 -0.55 -1.84
N PHE A 467 0.22 -0.12 -1.56
CA PHE A 467 -0.17 0.40 -0.25
C PHE A 467 -0.65 -0.66 0.74
N ASP A 468 -0.82 -1.91 0.35
CA ASP A 468 -1.42 -2.97 1.17
C ASP A 468 -0.61 -3.31 2.44
N SER A 469 0.69 -3.03 2.42
CA SER A 469 1.61 -3.21 3.55
C SER A 469 1.88 -1.94 4.36
N ASN A 470 1.26 -0.81 3.99
CA ASN A 470 1.52 0.51 4.56
C ASN A 470 0.60 0.83 5.74
N PHE A 471 0.65 2.05 6.25
CA PHE A 471 -0.21 2.55 7.34
C PHE A 471 -0.20 1.63 8.57
N GLY A 472 0.99 1.20 9.01
CA GLY A 472 1.17 0.36 10.18
C GLY A 472 0.77 -1.12 9.99
N ASN A 473 0.52 -1.58 8.78
CA ASN A 473 0.12 -2.97 8.52
C ASN A 473 1.24 -3.99 8.73
N ARG A 474 2.49 -3.55 8.84
CA ARG A 474 3.64 -4.42 9.05
C ARG A 474 4.22 -4.19 10.43
N ARG A 475 3.98 -5.14 11.35
CA ARG A 475 4.52 -5.07 12.72
C ARG A 475 6.05 -5.08 12.74
N GLY A 476 6.61 -4.43 13.73
CA GLY A 476 8.06 -4.34 13.93
C GLY A 476 8.75 -3.24 13.11
N PHE A 477 8.09 -2.68 12.10
CA PHE A 477 8.66 -1.62 11.27
C PHE A 477 8.09 -0.24 11.59
N ILE A 478 6.80 -0.13 11.82
CA ILE A 478 6.10 1.14 11.84
C ILE A 478 4.91 1.17 12.79
N GLU A 479 5.05 0.51 13.94
CA GLU A 479 3.96 0.45 14.94
C GLU A 479 3.64 1.79 15.58
N LYS A 480 4.61 2.71 15.62
CA LYS A 480 4.49 3.97 16.37
C LYS A 480 4.43 5.16 15.42
N PRO A 481 3.24 5.57 15.01
CA PRO A 481 3.04 6.63 14.02
C PRO A 481 3.53 8.01 14.46
N ASP A 482 3.68 8.21 15.75
CA ASP A 482 4.02 9.47 16.42
C ASP A 482 5.46 9.54 16.95
N GLN A 483 6.34 8.64 16.51
CA GLN A 483 7.73 8.61 16.95
C GLN A 483 8.70 8.84 15.79
N VAL A 484 9.86 9.42 16.11
CA VAL A 484 10.98 9.62 15.17
C VAL A 484 11.99 8.50 15.20
N SER A 485 12.02 7.69 16.26
CA SER A 485 12.97 6.59 16.38
C SER A 485 12.30 5.35 16.89
N GLN A 486 12.68 4.22 16.34
CA GLN A 486 12.28 2.90 16.81
C GLN A 486 13.53 2.09 17.15
N SER A 487 13.52 1.48 18.31
CA SER A 487 14.55 0.53 18.70
C SER A 487 14.03 -0.88 18.45
N GLY A 488 14.78 -1.62 17.66
CA GLY A 488 14.67 -3.07 17.63
C GLY A 488 13.91 -3.68 16.47
N GLY A 489 14.41 -4.76 16.04
CA GLY A 489 13.75 -5.82 15.35
C GLY A 489 13.98 -5.92 13.86
N GLY A 490 14.42 -7.06 13.45
CA GLY A 490 14.35 -7.69 12.15
C GLY A 490 14.93 -6.89 10.98
N TRP A 491 15.17 -7.41 9.95
CA TRP A 491 15.57 -6.91 8.63
C TRP A 491 16.06 -5.44 8.53
N GLY A 492 16.71 -4.89 9.55
CA GLY A 492 17.07 -3.50 9.62
C GLY A 492 15.87 -2.62 9.97
N ALA A 493 15.37 -2.75 11.21
CA ALA A 493 14.34 -1.87 11.71
C ALA A 493 14.69 -0.41 11.47
N PRO A 494 13.76 0.40 10.98
CA PRO A 494 14.02 1.81 10.77
C PRO A 494 14.44 2.46 12.08
N GLN A 495 15.58 3.10 12.06
CA GLN A 495 16.11 3.85 13.21
C GLN A 495 15.25 5.07 13.49
N THR A 496 14.55 5.58 12.49
CA THR A 496 13.68 6.75 12.59
C THR A 496 12.48 6.61 11.66
N TYR A 497 11.36 7.24 12.03
CA TYR A 497 10.18 7.36 11.16
C TYR A 497 10.26 8.51 10.15
N ASP A 498 11.38 9.20 10.10
CA ASP A 498 11.62 10.14 9.05
C ASP A 498 11.86 9.37 7.74
N PRO A 499 11.21 9.71 6.63
CA PRO A 499 11.31 8.95 5.38
C PRO A 499 12.71 8.94 4.78
N TYR A 500 13.63 9.75 5.30
CA TYR A 500 15.03 9.78 4.93
C TYR A 500 15.96 9.02 5.90
N PHE A 501 15.41 8.39 6.94
CA PHE A 501 16.17 7.56 7.88
C PHE A 501 15.50 6.24 8.11
N MET A 502 15.29 5.52 7.08
CA MET A 502 14.77 4.17 7.16
C MET A 502 15.90 3.26 6.72
N ASP A 503 16.42 2.48 7.61
CA ASP A 503 17.50 1.55 7.41
C ASP A 503 17.43 0.79 6.06
N ARG A 504 17.05 -0.44 6.03
CA ARG A 504 16.88 -1.25 4.83
C ARG A 504 15.92 -0.64 3.80
N THR A 505 14.94 0.09 4.28
CA THR A 505 13.95 0.77 3.47
C THR A 505 14.33 2.21 3.15
N ALA A 506 15.52 2.64 3.51
CA ALA A 506 15.98 3.98 3.22
C ALA A 506 15.99 4.26 1.72
N ASN A 507 15.21 5.23 1.31
CA ASN A 507 15.27 5.74 -0.05
C ASN A 507 16.30 6.86 -0.12
N MET A 508 17.40 6.61 -0.83
CA MET A 508 18.52 7.55 -0.89
C MET A 508 18.16 8.88 -1.53
N TRP A 509 17.26 8.88 -2.50
CA TRP A 509 16.80 10.11 -3.15
C TRP A 509 16.01 10.98 -2.19
N LEU A 510 15.02 10.41 -1.52
CA LEU A 510 14.23 11.12 -0.50
C LEU A 510 15.10 11.60 0.67
N GLN A 511 16.05 10.76 1.10
CA GLN A 511 16.96 11.09 2.18
C GLN A 511 17.81 12.34 1.88
N LEU A 512 18.39 12.40 0.69
CA LEU A 512 19.24 13.51 0.29
C LEU A 512 18.43 14.81 0.05
N LEU A 513 17.25 14.69 -0.58
CA LEU A 513 16.34 15.82 -0.75
C LEU A 513 15.87 16.38 0.58
N GLY A 514 15.41 15.52 1.49
CA GLY A 514 14.88 15.92 2.79
C GLY A 514 15.87 16.65 3.70
N LYS A 515 17.17 16.56 3.43
CA LYS A 515 18.23 17.29 4.17
C LYS A 515 18.45 18.73 3.69
N MET A 516 17.89 19.10 2.55
CA MET A 516 18.03 20.44 2.04
C MET A 516 16.90 21.34 2.54
N ASP A 517 17.25 22.37 3.33
CA ASP A 517 16.27 23.27 3.93
C ASP A 517 15.34 23.92 2.91
N PHE A 518 15.83 24.30 1.73
CA PHE A 518 15.00 24.91 0.71
C PHE A 518 13.98 23.89 0.15
N PHE A 519 14.33 22.60 0.02
CA PHE A 519 13.38 21.60 -0.42
C PHE A 519 12.24 21.44 0.59
N MET A 520 12.57 21.36 1.87
CA MET A 520 11.57 21.26 2.92
C MET A 520 10.70 22.51 3.04
N ASN A 521 11.31 23.70 3.00
CA ASN A 521 10.60 24.95 3.27
C ASN A 521 9.82 25.47 2.06
N ASP A 522 10.37 25.33 0.84
CA ASP A 522 9.81 25.95 -0.36
C ASP A 522 8.89 24.98 -1.14
N TYR A 523 8.99 23.65 -0.89
CA TYR A 523 8.24 22.64 -1.62
C TYR A 523 7.40 21.74 -0.70
N VAL A 524 8.00 21.06 0.29
CA VAL A 524 7.29 20.08 1.13
C VAL A 524 6.24 20.76 2.01
N LYS A 525 6.62 21.75 2.81
CA LYS A 525 5.70 22.44 3.73
C LYS A 525 4.54 23.14 3.02
N PRO A 526 4.74 23.86 1.90
CA PRO A 526 3.63 24.44 1.16
C PRO A 526 2.63 23.39 0.65
N LYS A 527 3.12 22.27 0.07
CA LYS A 527 2.25 21.19 -0.39
C LYS A 527 1.51 20.48 0.76
N TRP A 528 2.20 20.26 1.88
CA TRP A 528 1.56 19.76 3.09
C TRP A 528 0.41 20.64 3.52
N ASN A 529 0.64 21.95 3.59
CA ASN A 529 -0.37 22.90 4.00
C ASN A 529 -1.54 22.95 3.02
N ALA A 530 -1.30 22.85 1.72
CA ALA A 530 -2.36 22.75 0.70
C ALA A 530 -3.20 21.47 0.87
N ALA A 531 -2.55 20.32 1.11
CA ALA A 531 -3.27 19.06 1.39
C ALA A 531 -4.13 19.14 2.65
N ARG A 532 -3.66 19.84 3.68
CA ARG A 532 -4.44 20.10 4.90
C ARG A 532 -5.61 21.07 4.65
N GLU A 533 -5.44 22.10 3.85
CA GLU A 533 -6.50 23.03 3.45
C GLU A 533 -7.60 22.33 2.66
N ASN A 534 -7.21 21.46 1.75
CA ASN A 534 -8.12 20.65 0.95
C ASN A 534 -8.76 19.49 1.71
N LYS A 535 -8.48 19.36 3.03
CA LYS A 535 -9.00 18.28 3.89
C LYS A 535 -8.70 16.88 3.36
N THR A 536 -7.53 16.72 2.73
CA THR A 536 -7.12 15.44 2.14
C THR A 536 -7.15 14.30 3.16
N PHE A 537 -6.62 14.53 4.34
CA PHE A 537 -6.50 13.49 5.38
C PHE A 537 -7.81 13.24 6.13
N GLU A 538 -8.65 14.25 6.27
CA GLU A 538 -10.02 14.10 6.74
C GLU A 538 -10.84 13.27 5.73
N GLY A 539 -10.67 13.51 4.43
CA GLY A 539 -11.29 12.70 3.37
C GLY A 539 -10.84 11.24 3.36
N MET A 540 -9.61 10.95 3.81
CA MET A 540 -9.16 9.57 4.03
C MET A 540 -9.91 8.90 5.19
N LEU A 541 -10.16 9.62 6.29
CA LEU A 541 -10.95 9.12 7.41
C LEU A 541 -12.42 8.91 7.00
N ASP A 542 -12.99 9.84 6.24
CA ASP A 542 -14.36 9.71 5.72
C ASP A 542 -14.49 8.49 4.78
N MET A 543 -13.47 8.20 3.96
CA MET A 543 -13.44 6.98 3.16
C MET A 543 -13.43 5.72 4.03
N LEU A 544 -12.62 5.68 5.08
CA LEU A 544 -12.60 4.54 6.00
C LEU A 544 -13.95 4.36 6.70
N ASP A 545 -14.61 5.45 7.08
CA ASP A 545 -15.94 5.42 7.68
C ASP A 545 -16.96 4.76 6.73
N VAL A 546 -16.96 5.17 5.45
CA VAL A 546 -17.79 4.53 4.41
C VAL A 546 -17.51 3.04 4.30
N TYR A 547 -16.25 2.64 4.19
CA TYR A 547 -15.86 1.24 4.03
C TYR A 547 -16.28 0.42 5.24
N TYR A 548 -16.00 0.91 6.44
CA TYR A 548 -16.22 0.16 7.66
C TYR A 548 -17.68 0.10 8.11
N THR A 549 -18.48 1.04 7.63
CA THR A 549 -19.92 1.08 7.89
C THR A 549 -20.71 0.29 6.83
N TYR A 550 -20.46 0.53 5.55
CA TYR A 550 -21.34 0.03 4.49
C TYR A 550 -20.85 -1.24 3.78
N PHE A 551 -19.59 -1.64 3.97
CA PHE A 551 -19.07 -2.86 3.36
C PHE A 551 -19.05 -4.07 4.29
N ASP A 552 -19.76 -4.03 5.40
CA ASP A 552 -19.74 -5.13 6.38
C ASP A 552 -20.22 -6.46 5.77
N GLY A 553 -21.26 -6.41 4.91
CA GLY A 553 -21.72 -7.58 4.15
C GLY A 553 -20.69 -8.08 3.14
N GLU A 554 -19.98 -7.16 2.46
CA GLU A 554 -18.92 -7.48 1.52
C GLU A 554 -17.71 -8.11 2.22
N TYR A 555 -17.30 -7.55 3.34
CA TYR A 555 -16.25 -8.13 4.18
C TYR A 555 -16.63 -9.53 4.67
N SER A 556 -17.86 -9.71 5.11
CA SER A 556 -18.34 -11.00 5.60
C SER A 556 -18.27 -12.08 4.51
N ARG A 557 -18.69 -11.76 3.29
CA ARG A 557 -18.56 -12.66 2.13
C ARG A 557 -17.11 -12.90 1.74
N ASN A 558 -16.28 -11.85 1.74
CA ASN A 558 -14.87 -11.97 1.40
C ASN A 558 -14.14 -12.90 2.37
N PHE A 559 -14.36 -12.73 3.68
CA PHE A 559 -13.68 -13.54 4.69
C PHE A 559 -14.31 -14.91 4.90
N ALA A 560 -15.56 -15.14 4.50
CA ALA A 560 -16.11 -16.49 4.37
C ALA A 560 -15.41 -17.29 3.25
N LYS A 561 -15.00 -16.62 2.18
CA LYS A 561 -14.23 -17.25 1.07
C LYS A 561 -12.74 -17.35 1.40
N TRP A 562 -12.17 -16.32 2.01
CA TRP A 562 -10.75 -16.18 2.33
C TRP A 562 -10.58 -15.91 3.82
N PRO A 563 -10.70 -16.96 4.68
CA PRO A 563 -10.76 -16.82 6.15
C PRO A 563 -9.44 -16.31 6.76
N THR A 564 -8.36 -16.39 6.01
CA THR A 564 -7.06 -15.85 6.41
C THR A 564 -6.63 -14.74 5.46
N THR A 565 -5.97 -13.72 5.95
CA THR A 565 -5.31 -12.72 5.14
C THR A 565 -4.06 -13.25 4.53
N GLN A 566 -3.95 -14.46 4.21
CA GLN A 566 -2.95 -15.00 3.66
C GLN A 566 -2.04 -15.74 4.24
N ALA A 567 -2.03 -16.40 4.77
CA ALA A 567 -0.90 -17.05 5.20
C ALA A 567 -1.13 -18.48 5.54
N SER A 568 -1.80 -19.24 4.78
CA SER A 568 -1.64 -20.67 4.72
C SER A 568 -0.24 -21.08 4.24
N ASP A 569 0.53 -20.11 3.69
CA ASP A 569 1.89 -20.36 3.22
C ASP A 569 2.91 -20.08 4.31
N GLN A 570 3.69 -21.11 4.65
CA GLN A 570 4.86 -21.03 5.51
C GLN A 570 5.81 -19.88 5.13
N ASN A 571 5.83 -19.50 3.85
CA ASN A 571 6.64 -18.39 3.34
C ASN A 571 6.13 -17.04 3.81
N VAL A 572 4.83 -16.88 4.02
CA VAL A 572 4.30 -15.63 4.56
C VAL A 572 4.47 -15.58 6.06
N ALA A 573 4.26 -16.69 6.75
CA ALA A 573 4.65 -16.81 8.15
C ALA A 573 6.14 -16.49 8.33
N ASN A 574 7.01 -16.98 7.44
CA ASN A 574 8.43 -16.68 7.44
C ASN A 574 8.75 -15.24 7.04
N TYR A 575 7.97 -14.64 6.15
CA TYR A 575 8.11 -13.24 5.77
C TYR A 575 7.81 -12.31 6.95
N PHE A 576 6.77 -12.59 7.71
CA PHE A 576 6.46 -11.84 8.93
C PHE A 576 7.35 -12.25 10.11
N ASN A 577 7.75 -13.53 10.22
CA ASN A 577 8.62 -14.05 11.27
C ASN A 577 10.10 -13.74 11.03
N GLY A 578 10.54 -13.62 9.79
CA GLY A 578 11.92 -13.27 9.43
C GLY A 578 12.32 -11.84 9.76
N ASP A 579 11.37 -11.01 10.13
CA ASP A 579 11.56 -9.62 10.50
C ASP A 579 11.98 -9.41 11.97
N GLY A 580 12.35 -10.47 12.68
CA GLY A 580 12.83 -10.40 14.07
C GLY A 580 11.75 -10.02 15.10
N VAL A 581 10.49 -10.01 14.68
CA VAL A 581 9.35 -9.87 15.57
C VAL A 581 9.16 -11.18 16.32
N ASN A 582 9.06 -11.12 17.63
CA ASN A 582 8.72 -12.29 18.43
C ASN A 582 7.44 -12.92 17.90
N SER A 583 7.49 -14.21 17.60
CA SER A 583 6.38 -14.97 17.00
C SER A 583 5.06 -14.93 17.80
N GLY A 584 5.08 -14.42 19.03
CA GLY A 584 3.90 -14.22 19.86
C GLY A 584 3.18 -12.88 19.64
N GLU A 585 3.79 -11.94 18.89
CA GLU A 585 3.23 -10.59 18.65
C GLU A 585 2.71 -10.38 17.22
N LEU A 586 2.83 -11.40 16.37
CA LEU A 586 2.24 -11.34 15.05
C LEU A 586 0.72 -11.24 15.15
N ARG A 587 0.14 -10.34 14.37
CA ARG A 587 -1.31 -10.37 14.17
C ARG A 587 -1.68 -11.77 13.69
N LYS A 588 -2.51 -12.44 14.46
CA LYS A 588 -3.08 -13.71 14.03
C LYS A 588 -3.79 -13.48 12.71
N PRO A 589 -3.76 -14.45 11.81
CA PRO A 589 -4.59 -14.42 10.62
C PRO A 589 -6.03 -14.09 11.03
N PHE A 590 -6.65 -13.22 10.26
CA PHE A 590 -7.94 -12.70 10.59
C PHE A 590 -9.01 -13.77 10.45
N VAL A 591 -9.68 -14.12 11.49
CA VAL A 591 -10.65 -15.23 11.52
C VAL A 591 -12.04 -14.80 11.96
N ASP A 592 -12.21 -13.66 12.63
CA ASP A 592 -13.51 -13.22 13.08
C ASP A 592 -13.75 -11.71 12.92
N VAL A 593 -15.02 -11.33 13.09
CA VAL A 593 -15.50 -9.96 12.93
C VAL A 593 -14.89 -9.02 13.98
N ASN A 594 -14.57 -9.52 15.17
CA ASN A 594 -14.02 -8.71 16.24
C ASN A 594 -12.58 -8.30 15.92
N ASP A 595 -11.76 -9.24 15.46
CA ASP A 595 -10.39 -8.95 15.04
C ASP A 595 -10.36 -7.92 13.89
N ARG A 596 -11.32 -8.01 12.96
CA ARG A 596 -11.47 -7.02 11.88
C ARG A 596 -11.78 -5.64 12.43
N LYS A 597 -12.74 -5.53 13.33
CA LYS A 597 -13.12 -4.25 13.93
C LYS A 597 -11.97 -3.61 14.68
N GLU A 598 -11.19 -4.42 15.40
CA GLU A 598 -9.96 -3.97 16.04
C GLU A 598 -8.95 -3.44 15.02
N ALA A 599 -8.66 -4.20 13.96
CA ALA A 599 -7.75 -3.79 12.89
C ALA A 599 -8.23 -2.52 12.16
N GLN A 600 -9.54 -2.37 11.96
CA GLN A 600 -10.13 -1.16 11.40
C GLN A 600 -9.89 0.05 12.31
N GLN A 601 -10.16 -0.10 13.62
CA GLN A 601 -9.93 0.96 14.60
C GLN A 601 -8.44 1.32 14.73
N GLU A 602 -7.56 0.33 14.68
CA GLU A 602 -6.11 0.56 14.66
C GLU A 602 -5.67 1.37 13.44
N THR A 603 -6.23 1.10 12.26
CA THR A 603 -5.91 1.83 11.03
C THR A 603 -6.31 3.31 11.14
N ILE A 604 -7.51 3.58 11.66
CA ILE A 604 -7.97 4.96 11.93
C ILE A 604 -7.04 5.66 12.93
N THR A 605 -6.74 4.97 14.03
CA THR A 605 -5.89 5.51 15.11
C THR A 605 -4.48 5.79 14.60
N TRP A 606 -3.91 4.86 13.83
CA TRP A 606 -2.59 5.01 13.25
C TRP A 606 -2.51 6.22 12.31
N LEU A 607 -3.45 6.31 11.35
CA LEU A 607 -3.51 7.43 10.41
C LEU A 607 -3.64 8.77 11.14
N THR A 608 -4.57 8.84 12.09
CA THR A 608 -4.81 10.05 12.89
C THR A 608 -3.55 10.51 13.61
N LYS A 609 -2.87 9.61 14.30
CA LYS A 609 -1.62 9.92 15.01
C LYS A 609 -0.52 10.34 14.05
N ARG A 610 -0.38 9.65 12.91
CA ARG A 610 0.67 9.95 11.93
C ARG A 610 0.51 11.34 11.32
N VAL A 611 -0.69 11.67 10.87
CA VAL A 611 -0.96 12.98 10.28
C VAL A 611 -0.76 14.10 11.32
N ASN A 612 -1.25 13.92 12.54
CA ASN A 612 -1.09 14.91 13.60
C ASN A 612 0.39 15.10 14.01
N TYR A 613 1.19 14.04 14.00
CA TYR A 613 2.63 14.12 14.19
C TYR A 613 3.31 14.95 13.09
N LEU A 614 2.98 14.71 11.82
CA LEU A 614 3.53 15.45 10.70
C LEU A 614 3.05 16.90 10.66
N GLU A 615 1.81 17.17 11.08
CA GLU A 615 1.30 18.54 11.24
C GLU A 615 2.16 19.36 12.22
N GLY A 616 2.57 18.75 13.33
CA GLY A 616 3.48 19.39 14.28
C GLY A 616 4.88 19.71 13.73
N ARG A 617 5.30 19.04 12.65
CA ARG A 617 6.61 19.23 12.00
C ARG A 617 6.58 20.18 10.80
N TRP A 618 5.53 20.09 10.01
CA TRP A 618 5.46 20.75 8.69
C TRP A 618 4.30 21.72 8.55
N GLY A 619 3.31 21.61 9.43
CA GLY A 619 2.08 22.36 9.35
C GLY A 619 2.13 23.72 10.01
N ASN A 620 0.98 24.40 9.94
CA ASN A 620 0.75 25.72 10.50
C ASN A 620 -0.06 25.66 11.81
N ASN A 621 0.13 24.62 12.62
CA ASN A 621 -0.61 24.38 13.86
C ASN A 621 -2.14 24.29 13.67
N ARG A 622 -2.57 23.65 12.60
CA ARG A 622 -4.00 23.39 12.38
C ARG A 622 -4.55 22.41 13.42
N PRO A 623 -5.87 22.41 13.65
CA PRO A 623 -6.49 21.42 14.51
C PRO A 623 -6.12 20.00 14.11
N ALA A 624 -5.98 19.12 15.11
CA ALA A 624 -5.74 17.71 14.89
C ALA A 624 -6.91 17.08 14.11
N ILE A 625 -6.59 16.17 13.17
CA ILE A 625 -7.63 15.38 12.51
C ILE A 625 -8.19 14.32 13.48
N GLY A 626 -9.39 13.80 13.19
CA GLY A 626 -10.00 12.72 13.96
C GLY A 626 -10.61 13.14 15.30
N LYS A 627 -10.67 14.42 15.64
CA LYS A 627 -11.48 14.95 16.73
C LYS A 627 -12.83 15.38 16.15
N LYS A 628 -13.85 14.59 16.40
CA LYS A 628 -15.25 15.00 16.24
C LYS A 628 -15.78 15.58 17.54
#